data_0c0089e823f34775bc84f843dead2e0e
#
_entry.id   0c0089e823f34775bc84f843dead2e0e
#
_cell.length_a   1.000
_cell.length_b   1.000
_cell.length_c   1.000
_cell.angle_alpha   90.00
_cell.angle_beta   90.00
_cell.angle_gamma   90.00
#
_symmetry.space_group_name_H-M   'P 1'
#
loop_
_entity.id
_entity.type
_entity.pdbx_description
1 polymer ?
#
loop_
_entity_poly.entity_id
_entity_poly.type
_entity_poly.pdbx_seq_one_letter_code
_entity_poly.pdbx_strand_id
1 'polypeptide(L)'
;LLELGELLASQGITAVCDMGNLDSPDDSIPIYEEAARRGFRQKVGVYYMWSHFAGQGDAFPLLDGRMDRSRQIFAAGLKLIGDGSVSGRTAWMEEPYLGPSGGRDLSGGSGSSGSPDLSVGYGFPVCTDDQIESAIRFCKSHGCQLSMHAMGTRAIARMVDRACRETPWTEGPVPYVRIEHVTAPSEESIRRAADHGIAFVTQPIFLYAESASYLAGLGPERIKTCYPVKKILENGVTLGFSSDAPAT
;
A
#
# COMPACT_ATOMS: atom_id res chain seq x y z
N LEU A 1 -20.10 -2.91 11.62
CA LEU A 1 -20.05 -2.01 10.44
C LEU A 1 -21.04 -0.83 10.55
N LEU A 2 -22.30 -1.02 11.00
CA LEU A 2 -23.28 0.08 11.04
C LEU A 2 -22.81 1.23 11.96
N GLU A 3 -22.36 0.92 13.17
CA GLU A 3 -21.81 1.91 14.09
C GLU A 3 -20.58 2.64 13.50
N LEU A 4 -19.69 1.89 12.84
CA LEU A 4 -18.57 2.48 12.11
C LEU A 4 -19.06 3.41 11.01
N GLY A 5 -20.10 3.00 10.26
CA GLY A 5 -20.70 3.82 9.21
C GLY A 5 -21.24 5.15 9.73
N GLU A 6 -21.91 5.13 10.86
CA GLU A 6 -22.41 6.36 11.54
C GLU A 6 -21.24 7.26 12.00
N LEU A 7 -20.19 6.67 12.58
CA LEU A 7 -18.99 7.41 12.97
C LEU A 7 -18.31 8.07 11.76
N LEU A 8 -18.09 7.33 10.69
CA LEU A 8 -17.52 7.85 9.45
C LEU A 8 -18.37 8.98 8.86
N ALA A 9 -19.69 8.79 8.81
CA ALA A 9 -20.63 9.82 8.33
C ALA A 9 -20.58 11.08 9.17
N SER A 10 -20.46 10.97 10.50
CA SER A 10 -20.35 12.12 11.41
C SER A 10 -19.10 12.96 11.15
N GLN A 11 -18.07 12.36 10.57
CA GLN A 11 -16.82 13.01 10.16
C GLN A 11 -16.81 13.44 8.69
N GLY A 12 -17.93 13.29 7.99
CA GLY A 12 -18.03 13.61 6.57
C GLY A 12 -17.37 12.60 5.62
N ILE A 13 -17.00 11.41 6.11
CA ILE A 13 -16.38 10.36 5.30
C ILE A 13 -17.48 9.58 4.57
N THR A 14 -17.54 9.75 3.26
CA THR A 14 -18.57 9.17 2.38
C THR A 14 -18.07 7.96 1.57
N ALA A 15 -16.75 7.74 1.53
CA ALA A 15 -16.15 6.62 0.83
C ALA A 15 -14.93 6.11 1.60
N VAL A 16 -14.72 4.80 1.52
CA VAL A 16 -13.58 4.11 2.12
C VAL A 16 -13.00 3.07 1.16
N CYS A 17 -11.72 2.75 1.36
CA CYS A 17 -11.09 1.59 0.74
C CYS A 17 -10.84 0.55 1.83
N ASP A 18 -11.31 -0.67 1.60
CA ASP A 18 -10.89 -1.84 2.35
C ASP A 18 -9.65 -2.42 1.65
N MET A 19 -8.51 -2.38 2.32
CA MET A 19 -7.22 -2.75 1.74
C MET A 19 -6.91 -4.24 1.85
N GLY A 20 -7.92 -5.06 2.14
CA GLY A 20 -7.84 -6.50 2.23
C GLY A 20 -7.38 -7.01 3.60
N ASN A 21 -7.63 -8.28 3.85
CA ASN A 21 -7.23 -8.97 5.06
C ASN A 21 -5.91 -9.73 4.81
N LEU A 22 -4.89 -9.47 5.64
CA LEU A 22 -3.60 -10.17 5.56
C LEU A 22 -3.69 -11.64 6.00
N ASP A 23 -4.59 -11.93 6.92
CA ASP A 23 -4.67 -13.24 7.60
C ASP A 23 -5.64 -14.21 6.92
N SER A 24 -6.54 -13.72 6.07
CA SER A 24 -7.59 -14.52 5.46
C SER A 24 -7.90 -14.10 4.02
N PRO A 25 -8.13 -15.05 3.11
CA PRO A 25 -8.59 -14.79 1.75
C PRO A 25 -10.09 -14.44 1.68
N ASP A 26 -10.73 -14.10 2.79
CA ASP A 26 -12.16 -13.88 2.85
C ASP A 26 -12.62 -12.74 1.93
N ASP A 27 -13.73 -12.97 1.27
CA ASP A 27 -14.41 -11.98 0.46
C ASP A 27 -15.26 -11.06 1.35
N SER A 28 -14.83 -9.83 1.56
CA SER A 28 -15.55 -8.86 2.38
C SER A 28 -16.75 -8.20 1.66
N ILE A 29 -16.87 -8.32 0.34
CA ILE A 29 -17.97 -7.70 -0.43
C ILE A 29 -19.36 -8.12 0.08
N PRO A 30 -19.67 -9.41 0.31
CA PRO A 30 -20.98 -9.79 0.82
C PRO A 30 -21.31 -9.19 2.18
N ILE A 31 -20.30 -9.00 3.03
CA ILE A 31 -20.47 -8.38 4.36
C ILE A 31 -20.86 -6.91 4.22
N TYR A 32 -20.17 -6.17 3.33
CA TYR A 32 -20.51 -4.78 3.03
C TYR A 32 -21.86 -4.63 2.35
N GLU A 33 -22.23 -5.53 1.43
CA GLU A 33 -23.55 -5.53 0.77
C GLU A 33 -24.68 -5.77 1.77
N GLU A 34 -24.49 -6.65 2.74
CA GLU A 34 -25.45 -6.84 3.83
C GLU A 34 -25.52 -5.60 4.74
N ALA A 35 -24.39 -5.01 5.07
CA ALA A 35 -24.36 -3.77 5.85
C ALA A 35 -25.08 -2.62 5.10
N ALA A 36 -24.88 -2.51 3.79
CA ALA A 36 -25.55 -1.52 2.94
C ALA A 36 -27.09 -1.69 2.96
N ARG A 37 -27.56 -2.93 2.88
CA ARG A 37 -29.01 -3.23 3.01
C ARG A 37 -29.60 -2.83 4.37
N ARG A 38 -28.75 -2.76 5.40
CA ARG A 38 -29.12 -2.35 6.77
C ARG A 38 -28.87 -0.87 7.07
N GLY A 39 -28.42 -0.10 6.08
CA GLY A 39 -28.26 1.36 6.23
C GLY A 39 -26.82 1.86 6.30
N PHE A 40 -25.82 1.03 6.06
CA PHE A 40 -24.44 1.50 5.85
C PHE A 40 -24.37 2.33 4.55
N ARG A 41 -23.90 3.57 4.63
CA ARG A 41 -24.04 4.55 3.55
C ARG A 41 -22.76 4.83 2.76
N GLN A 42 -21.60 4.45 3.28
CA GLN A 42 -20.32 4.69 2.62
C GLN A 42 -20.20 3.89 1.33
N LYS A 43 -19.55 4.50 0.34
CA LYS A 43 -19.07 3.79 -0.83
C LYS A 43 -17.81 3.01 -0.45
N VAL A 44 -17.72 1.72 -0.83
CA VAL A 44 -16.58 0.87 -0.45
C VAL A 44 -15.92 0.27 -1.69
N GLY A 45 -14.63 0.55 -1.84
CA GLY A 45 -13.77 -0.13 -2.80
C GLY A 45 -12.92 -1.19 -2.09
N VAL A 46 -13.18 -2.47 -2.41
CA VAL A 46 -12.48 -3.60 -1.78
C VAL A 46 -11.26 -3.98 -2.62
N TYR A 47 -10.11 -4.09 -1.97
CA TYR A 47 -8.89 -4.67 -2.53
C TYR A 47 -8.67 -6.06 -1.96
N TYR A 48 -8.17 -6.96 -2.80
CA TYR A 48 -7.82 -8.31 -2.38
C TYR A 48 -6.31 -8.46 -2.27
N MET A 49 -5.85 -9.12 -1.22
CA MET A 49 -4.42 -9.35 -1.00
C MET A 49 -3.86 -10.32 -2.04
N TRP A 50 -2.88 -9.85 -2.82
CA TRP A 50 -2.23 -10.68 -3.86
C TRP A 50 -1.64 -11.98 -3.32
N SER A 51 -1.11 -11.98 -2.09
CA SER A 51 -0.53 -13.16 -1.45
C SER A 51 -1.49 -14.34 -1.34
N HIS A 52 -2.79 -14.09 -1.24
CA HIS A 52 -3.80 -15.14 -1.13
C HIS A 52 -4.17 -15.76 -2.49
N PHE A 53 -3.86 -15.07 -3.58
CA PHE A 53 -4.32 -15.44 -4.92
C PHE A 53 -3.18 -15.72 -5.90
N ALA A 54 -1.96 -15.45 -5.49
CA ALA A 54 -0.78 -15.74 -6.29
C ALA A 54 -0.75 -17.23 -6.68
N GLY A 55 -0.73 -17.49 -8.00
CA GLY A 55 -0.71 -18.86 -8.53
C GLY A 55 -2.08 -19.50 -8.80
N GLN A 56 -3.20 -18.82 -8.52
CA GLN A 56 -4.54 -19.34 -8.83
C GLN A 56 -4.96 -19.16 -10.30
N GLY A 57 -4.09 -18.58 -11.13
CA GLY A 57 -4.32 -18.39 -12.57
C GLY A 57 -5.48 -17.46 -12.89
N ASP A 58 -6.13 -17.69 -14.05
CA ASP A 58 -7.24 -16.85 -14.53
C ASP A 58 -8.55 -17.05 -13.75
N ALA A 59 -8.59 -18.00 -12.82
CA ALA A 59 -9.74 -18.28 -11.98
C ALA A 59 -9.79 -17.35 -10.77
N PHE A 60 -10.00 -16.05 -11.00
CA PHE A 60 -10.21 -15.08 -9.92
C PHE A 60 -11.67 -14.59 -9.94
N PRO A 61 -12.62 -15.43 -9.50
CA PRO A 61 -14.05 -15.11 -9.62
C PRO A 61 -14.48 -13.90 -8.80
N LEU A 62 -13.63 -13.43 -7.87
CA LEU A 62 -13.97 -12.30 -7.00
C LEU A 62 -13.99 -10.95 -7.73
N LEU A 63 -13.37 -10.83 -8.90
CA LEU A 63 -13.43 -9.60 -9.71
C LEU A 63 -14.58 -9.61 -10.72
N ASP A 64 -15.06 -10.77 -11.14
CA ASP A 64 -16.04 -10.90 -12.21
C ASP A 64 -17.37 -10.21 -11.86
N GLY A 65 -17.76 -9.23 -12.70
CA GLY A 65 -18.99 -8.47 -12.53
C GLY A 65 -19.03 -7.56 -11.30
N ARG A 66 -17.92 -7.44 -10.55
CA ARG A 66 -17.84 -6.67 -9.30
C ARG A 66 -17.02 -5.39 -9.39
N MET A 67 -16.35 -5.14 -10.51
CA MET A 67 -15.47 -3.97 -10.68
C MET A 67 -16.20 -2.68 -11.07
N ASP A 68 -17.54 -2.71 -11.19
CA ASP A 68 -18.32 -1.53 -11.52
C ASP A 68 -18.26 -0.49 -10.39
N ARG A 69 -17.47 0.54 -10.62
CA ARG A 69 -17.24 1.65 -9.67
C ARG A 69 -18.46 2.56 -9.49
N SER A 70 -19.53 2.38 -10.26
CA SER A 70 -20.81 3.08 -10.02
C SER A 70 -21.57 2.48 -8.84
N ARG A 71 -21.34 1.22 -8.50
CA ARG A 71 -21.94 0.55 -7.35
C ARG A 71 -21.46 1.14 -6.03
N GLN A 72 -22.27 1.01 -5.00
CA GLN A 72 -21.87 1.40 -3.63
C GLN A 72 -20.72 0.53 -3.12
N ILE A 73 -20.80 -0.78 -3.34
CA ILE A 73 -19.78 -1.76 -2.96
C ILE A 73 -19.21 -2.38 -4.24
N PHE A 74 -17.90 -2.36 -4.39
CA PHE A 74 -17.25 -2.87 -5.61
C PHE A 74 -15.84 -3.39 -5.34
N ALA A 75 -15.35 -4.29 -6.18
CA ALA A 75 -13.96 -4.72 -6.19
C ALA A 75 -13.10 -3.63 -6.84
N ALA A 76 -12.18 -3.03 -6.11
CA ALA A 76 -11.34 -1.94 -6.59
C ALA A 76 -10.07 -2.43 -7.28
N GLY A 77 -9.52 -3.57 -6.84
CA GLY A 77 -8.30 -4.13 -7.39
C GLY A 77 -7.56 -5.07 -6.43
N LEU A 78 -6.26 -5.15 -6.60
CA LEU A 78 -5.39 -5.98 -5.77
C LEU A 78 -4.48 -5.14 -4.87
N LYS A 79 -4.10 -5.70 -3.74
CA LYS A 79 -3.11 -5.16 -2.80
C LYS A 79 -1.87 -6.04 -2.74
N LEU A 80 -0.71 -5.44 -2.92
CA LEU A 80 0.59 -6.07 -2.78
C LEU A 80 1.36 -5.39 -1.64
N ILE A 81 2.07 -6.17 -0.83
CA ILE A 81 2.93 -5.66 0.25
C ILE A 81 4.37 -5.67 -0.23
N GLY A 82 5.00 -4.50 -0.26
CA GLY A 82 6.37 -4.32 -0.75
C GLY A 82 7.43 -4.43 0.34
N ASP A 83 7.16 -3.85 1.50
CA ASP A 83 8.04 -3.86 2.67
C ASP A 83 7.21 -3.78 3.97
N GLY A 84 7.86 -3.54 5.10
CA GLY A 84 7.21 -3.36 6.38
C GLY A 84 7.00 -1.90 6.77
N SER A 85 7.06 -1.57 8.09
CA SER A 85 6.82 -0.24 8.64
C SER A 85 8.08 0.44 9.17
N VAL A 86 8.06 1.78 9.21
CA VAL A 86 9.16 2.58 9.79
C VAL A 86 9.22 2.37 11.30
N SER A 87 8.09 2.38 12.00
CA SER A 87 8.03 2.16 13.44
C SER A 87 8.54 0.77 13.85
N GLY A 88 8.27 -0.25 13.02
CA GLY A 88 8.80 -1.61 13.19
C GLY A 88 10.24 -1.80 12.71
N ARG A 89 10.87 -0.78 12.09
CA ARG A 89 12.20 -0.85 11.46
C ARG A 89 12.32 -1.93 10.40
N THR A 90 11.22 -2.24 9.74
CA THR A 90 11.11 -3.25 8.67
C THR A 90 10.86 -2.63 7.29
N ALA A 91 10.56 -1.32 7.23
CA ALA A 91 10.51 -0.60 5.97
C ALA A 91 11.90 -0.58 5.30
N TRP A 92 11.96 -0.92 4.02
CA TRP A 92 13.22 -1.14 3.30
C TRP A 92 13.86 0.18 2.85
N MET A 93 14.81 0.65 3.68
CA MET A 93 15.46 1.94 3.57
C MET A 93 16.78 1.88 2.79
N GLU A 94 17.18 3.00 2.20
CA GLU A 94 18.50 3.16 1.57
C GLU A 94 19.61 3.33 2.61
N GLU A 95 19.33 4.05 3.71
CA GLU A 95 20.21 4.22 4.83
C GLU A 95 19.76 3.38 6.03
N PRO A 96 20.69 2.85 6.84
CA PRO A 96 20.33 2.02 7.99
C PRO A 96 19.54 2.82 9.04
N TYR A 97 18.69 2.12 9.77
CA TYR A 97 18.05 2.66 10.97
C TYR A 97 19.10 2.97 12.07
N LEU A 98 18.82 3.97 12.88
CA LEU A 98 19.62 4.30 14.05
C LEU A 98 19.34 3.34 15.21
N GLY A 99 20.37 3.07 16.03
CA GLY A 99 20.25 2.25 17.24
C GLY A 99 20.30 0.74 16.97
N PRO A 100 20.14 -0.09 18.00
CA PRO A 100 20.19 -1.54 17.85
C PRO A 100 19.09 -2.01 16.91
N SER A 101 19.46 -2.81 15.91
CA SER A 101 18.56 -3.37 14.91
C SER A 101 17.48 -4.20 15.59
N GLY A 102 16.25 -3.68 15.65
CA GLY A 102 15.10 -4.35 16.24
C GLY A 102 14.47 -5.38 15.31
N GLY A 103 15.22 -5.95 14.39
CA GLY A 103 14.76 -7.05 13.55
C GLY A 103 14.60 -8.30 14.37
N ARG A 104 13.40 -8.62 14.87
CA ARG A 104 13.06 -10.01 15.16
C ARG A 104 13.15 -10.74 13.85
N ASP A 105 14.07 -11.69 13.79
CA ASP A 105 14.15 -12.67 12.72
C ASP A 105 12.82 -13.42 12.63
N LEU A 106 11.94 -13.01 11.73
CA LEU A 106 10.69 -13.72 11.43
C LEU A 106 10.93 -14.87 10.43
N SER A 107 12.17 -15.03 9.96
CA SER A 107 12.56 -16.20 9.20
C SER A 107 12.95 -17.33 10.17
N GLY A 108 11.97 -18.10 10.62
CA GLY A 108 12.18 -19.39 11.33
C GLY A 108 12.84 -20.43 10.42
N GLY A 109 14.05 -20.16 9.92
CA GLY A 109 14.86 -21.01 9.09
C GLY A 109 16.29 -21.05 9.60
N SER A 110 16.66 -22.11 10.31
CA SER A 110 18.06 -22.43 10.61
C SER A 110 18.81 -22.73 9.31
N GLY A 111 19.66 -21.81 8.86
CA GLY A 111 20.52 -22.01 7.70
C GLY A 111 21.81 -21.20 7.82
N SER A 112 22.85 -21.88 8.31
CA SER A 112 24.22 -21.39 8.31
C SER A 112 24.76 -21.26 6.90
N SER A 113 25.00 -20.05 6.41
CA SER A 113 26.07 -19.78 5.41
C SER A 113 26.39 -18.29 5.39
N GLY A 114 27.64 -17.96 5.65
CA GLY A 114 28.19 -16.65 5.91
C GLY A 114 28.26 -15.70 4.72
N SER A 115 27.16 -15.06 4.41
CA SER A 115 27.15 -13.76 3.72
C SER A 115 26.72 -12.72 4.74
N PRO A 116 27.31 -11.50 4.76
CA PRO A 116 26.83 -10.44 5.62
C PRO A 116 25.36 -10.17 5.27
N ASP A 117 24.47 -10.38 6.23
CA ASP A 117 23.04 -10.13 6.08
C ASP A 117 22.84 -8.62 5.91
N LEU A 118 22.71 -8.18 4.66
CA LEU A 118 22.50 -6.78 4.28
C LEU A 118 21.14 -6.24 4.75
N SER A 119 20.28 -7.09 5.32
CA SER A 119 19.00 -6.70 5.89
C SER A 119 19.11 -6.09 7.29
N VAL A 120 20.22 -6.36 7.99
CA VAL A 120 20.43 -5.86 9.36
C VAL A 120 20.53 -4.34 9.36
N GLY A 121 19.50 -3.70 9.90
CA GLY A 121 19.45 -2.24 10.04
C GLY A 121 18.79 -1.50 8.88
N TYR A 122 18.48 -2.11 7.75
CA TYR A 122 17.88 -1.44 6.58
C TYR A 122 16.40 -1.76 6.36
N GLY A 123 15.81 -2.66 7.13
CA GLY A 123 14.56 -3.29 6.77
C GLY A 123 14.75 -4.25 5.58
N PHE A 124 13.66 -4.73 4.98
CA PHE A 124 13.73 -5.76 3.93
C PHE A 124 12.51 -5.72 3.00
N PRO A 125 12.68 -6.19 1.74
CA PRO A 125 11.54 -6.37 0.84
C PRO A 125 10.71 -7.58 1.28
N VAL A 126 9.37 -7.43 1.26
CA VAL A 126 8.43 -8.51 1.61
C VAL A 126 8.03 -9.32 0.37
N CYS A 127 8.12 -8.76 -0.81
CA CYS A 127 7.80 -9.45 -2.06
C CYS A 127 9.00 -9.52 -3.01
N THR A 128 9.00 -10.54 -3.87
CA THR A 128 10.00 -10.69 -4.95
C THR A 128 9.63 -9.87 -6.18
N ASP A 129 10.58 -9.69 -7.10
CA ASP A 129 10.32 -9.06 -8.40
C ASP A 129 9.29 -9.84 -9.21
N ASP A 130 9.38 -11.17 -9.22
CA ASP A 130 8.43 -12.03 -9.93
C ASP A 130 6.99 -11.90 -9.38
N GLN A 131 6.85 -11.69 -8.07
CA GLN A 131 5.54 -11.43 -7.45
C GLN A 131 4.98 -10.09 -7.89
N ILE A 132 5.79 -9.04 -7.95
CA ILE A 132 5.38 -7.72 -8.44
C ILE A 132 4.94 -7.81 -9.90
N GLU A 133 5.77 -8.42 -10.76
CA GLU A 133 5.47 -8.59 -12.19
C GLU A 133 4.22 -9.45 -12.43
N SER A 134 4.02 -10.48 -11.62
CA SER A 134 2.83 -11.32 -11.71
C SER A 134 1.57 -10.57 -11.30
N ALA A 135 1.63 -9.77 -10.24
CA ALA A 135 0.50 -8.91 -9.83
C ALA A 135 0.19 -7.85 -10.89
N ILE A 136 1.22 -7.23 -11.48
CA ILE A 136 1.06 -6.27 -12.59
C ILE A 136 0.39 -6.94 -13.79
N ARG A 137 0.90 -8.08 -14.26
CA ARG A 137 0.31 -8.81 -15.40
C ARG A 137 -1.16 -9.16 -15.13
N PHE A 138 -1.45 -9.65 -13.93
CA PHE A 138 -2.83 -9.97 -13.54
C PHE A 138 -3.72 -8.73 -13.58
N CYS A 139 -3.33 -7.64 -12.90
CA CYS A 139 -4.13 -6.42 -12.88
C CYS A 139 -4.35 -5.85 -14.30
N LYS A 140 -3.32 -5.91 -15.14
CA LYS A 140 -3.38 -5.47 -16.54
C LYS A 140 -4.37 -6.31 -17.36
N SER A 141 -4.36 -7.64 -17.21
CA SER A 141 -5.28 -8.53 -17.94
C SER A 141 -6.75 -8.37 -17.53
N HIS A 142 -7.00 -7.94 -16.29
CA HIS A 142 -8.36 -7.74 -15.76
C HIS A 142 -8.80 -6.27 -15.76
N GLY A 143 -7.95 -5.33 -16.16
CA GLY A 143 -8.26 -3.90 -16.14
C GLY A 143 -8.46 -3.32 -14.73
N CYS A 144 -7.97 -3.98 -13.67
CA CYS A 144 -8.13 -3.54 -12.30
C CYS A 144 -6.92 -2.76 -11.77
N GLN A 145 -7.14 -1.94 -10.73
CA GLN A 145 -6.07 -1.16 -10.10
C GLN A 145 -5.16 -2.04 -9.25
N LEU A 146 -3.85 -1.78 -9.29
CA LEU A 146 -2.89 -2.35 -8.36
C LEU A 146 -2.53 -1.34 -7.27
N SER A 147 -2.77 -1.68 -6.02
CA SER A 147 -2.32 -0.94 -4.84
C SER A 147 -1.08 -1.62 -4.26
N MET A 148 0.02 -0.86 -4.06
CA MET A 148 1.28 -1.39 -3.56
C MET A 148 1.70 -0.66 -2.29
N HIS A 149 1.84 -1.40 -1.18
CA HIS A 149 2.42 -0.85 0.05
C HIS A 149 3.92 -0.63 -0.14
N ALA A 150 4.40 0.57 0.14
CA ALA A 150 5.82 0.90 0.18
C ALA A 150 6.09 2.09 1.10
N MET A 151 6.84 1.88 2.17
CA MET A 151 7.20 2.91 3.14
C MET A 151 8.66 3.36 3.03
N GLY A 152 9.57 2.42 2.85
CA GLY A 152 11.00 2.69 2.77
C GLY A 152 11.43 3.24 1.41
N THR A 153 12.55 3.99 1.39
CA THR A 153 13.09 4.62 0.18
C THR A 153 13.34 3.62 -0.94
N ARG A 154 13.95 2.47 -0.64
CA ARG A 154 14.20 1.40 -1.64
C ARG A 154 12.92 0.74 -2.11
N ALA A 155 11.96 0.49 -1.20
CA ALA A 155 10.68 -0.11 -1.57
C ALA A 155 9.90 0.79 -2.51
N ILE A 156 9.80 2.09 -2.20
CA ILE A 156 9.11 3.07 -3.04
C ILE A 156 9.78 3.14 -4.43
N ALA A 157 11.11 3.27 -4.46
CA ALA A 157 11.86 3.34 -5.71
C ALA A 157 11.63 2.10 -6.58
N ARG A 158 11.65 0.90 -5.97
CA ARG A 158 11.39 -0.36 -6.65
C ARG A 158 9.98 -0.43 -7.22
N MET A 159 8.96 -0.07 -6.43
CA MET A 159 7.56 -0.10 -6.88
C MET A 159 7.30 0.88 -8.02
N VAL A 160 7.83 2.11 -7.91
CA VAL A 160 7.77 3.10 -8.98
C VAL A 160 8.49 2.58 -10.24
N ASP A 161 9.71 2.03 -10.08
CA ASP A 161 10.46 1.49 -11.23
C ASP A 161 9.70 0.41 -11.98
N ARG A 162 9.09 -0.55 -11.26
CA ARG A 162 8.32 -1.62 -11.88
C ARG A 162 7.06 -1.10 -12.58
N ALA A 163 6.33 -0.20 -11.93
CA ALA A 163 5.14 0.41 -12.52
C ALA A 163 5.46 1.24 -13.77
N CYS A 164 6.55 2.00 -13.77
CA CYS A 164 6.97 2.83 -14.91
C CYS A 164 7.33 2.05 -16.17
N ARG A 165 7.52 0.74 -16.08
CA ARG A 165 7.79 -0.12 -17.28
C ARG A 165 6.52 -0.45 -18.04
N GLU A 166 5.37 -0.13 -17.48
CA GLU A 166 4.07 -0.46 -18.04
C GLU A 166 3.37 0.79 -18.59
N THR A 167 2.51 0.57 -19.58
CA THR A 167 1.52 1.57 -19.99
C THR A 167 0.29 1.47 -19.09
N PRO A 168 -0.36 2.60 -18.74
CA PRO A 168 -1.61 2.57 -18.00
C PRO A 168 -2.64 1.64 -18.66
N TRP A 169 -3.30 0.81 -17.84
CA TRP A 169 -4.26 -0.20 -18.32
C TRP A 169 -5.67 -0.03 -17.77
N THR A 170 -5.88 0.94 -16.87
CA THR A 170 -7.20 1.28 -16.35
C THR A 170 -7.87 2.32 -17.23
N GLU A 171 -9.21 2.32 -17.25
CA GLU A 171 -9.99 3.30 -17.98
C GLU A 171 -10.31 4.55 -17.14
N GLY A 172 -10.46 5.68 -17.83
CA GLY A 172 -10.88 6.94 -17.22
C GLY A 172 -9.85 7.52 -16.23
N PRO A 173 -10.32 8.20 -15.17
CA PRO A 173 -9.44 8.92 -14.24
C PRO A 173 -8.81 8.03 -13.14
N VAL A 174 -9.02 6.73 -13.22
CA VAL A 174 -8.51 5.79 -12.20
C VAL A 174 -7.03 5.51 -12.46
N PRO A 175 -6.11 5.84 -11.56
CA PRO A 175 -4.72 5.46 -11.71
C PRO A 175 -4.57 3.94 -11.78
N TYR A 176 -3.78 3.45 -12.73
CA TYR A 176 -3.56 2.00 -12.89
C TYR A 176 -2.79 1.40 -11.72
N VAL A 177 -1.91 2.20 -11.12
CA VAL A 177 -1.15 1.86 -9.92
C VAL A 177 -1.30 2.99 -8.89
N ARG A 178 -1.47 2.62 -7.63
CA ARG A 178 -1.33 3.51 -6.49
C ARG A 178 -0.34 2.93 -5.49
N ILE A 179 0.50 3.77 -4.93
CA ILE A 179 1.46 3.37 -3.90
C ILE A 179 0.98 3.93 -2.57
N GLU A 180 0.84 3.05 -1.59
CA GLU A 180 0.37 3.37 -0.24
C GLU A 180 1.55 3.77 0.65
N HIS A 181 1.26 4.65 1.59
CA HIS A 181 2.14 5.22 2.60
C HIS A 181 3.13 6.23 2.04
N VAL A 182 4.01 5.84 1.15
CA VAL A 182 5.00 6.72 0.52
C VAL A 182 5.70 7.59 1.56
N THR A 183 6.21 6.95 2.63
CA THR A 183 6.74 7.68 3.78
C THR A 183 7.98 8.48 3.43
N ALA A 184 8.95 7.88 2.74
CA ALA A 184 10.24 8.51 2.45
C ALA A 184 10.60 8.38 0.95
N PRO A 185 9.83 8.99 0.02
CA PRO A 185 10.11 8.92 -1.40
C PRO A 185 11.34 9.77 -1.75
N SER A 186 12.17 9.28 -2.67
CA SER A 186 13.21 10.09 -3.30
C SER A 186 12.59 11.08 -4.29
N GLU A 187 13.30 12.17 -4.62
CA GLU A 187 12.86 13.12 -5.65
C GLU A 187 12.67 12.44 -7.01
N GLU A 188 13.55 11.51 -7.35
CA GLU A 188 13.44 10.72 -8.57
C GLU A 188 12.17 9.87 -8.59
N SER A 189 11.83 9.21 -7.47
CA SER A 189 10.58 8.44 -7.37
C SER A 189 9.34 9.31 -7.54
N ILE A 190 9.33 10.52 -6.95
CA ILE A 190 8.23 11.47 -7.09
C ILE A 190 8.07 11.90 -8.55
N ARG A 191 9.16 12.32 -9.20
CA ARG A 191 9.15 12.77 -10.60
C ARG A 191 8.67 11.65 -11.52
N ARG A 192 9.23 10.45 -11.40
CA ARG A 192 8.85 9.29 -12.23
C ARG A 192 7.40 8.89 -12.04
N ALA A 193 6.89 8.95 -10.80
CA ALA A 193 5.48 8.68 -10.54
C ALA A 193 4.57 9.68 -11.25
N ALA A 194 4.92 10.97 -11.23
CA ALA A 194 4.19 12.02 -11.96
C ALA A 194 4.19 11.76 -13.48
N ASP A 195 5.36 11.51 -14.05
CA ASP A 195 5.54 11.30 -15.50
C ASP A 195 4.73 10.10 -16.03
N HIS A 196 4.44 9.10 -15.17
CA HIS A 196 3.73 7.88 -15.55
C HIS A 196 2.31 7.76 -15.00
N GLY A 197 1.78 8.80 -14.33
CA GLY A 197 0.42 8.78 -13.80
C GLY A 197 0.20 7.79 -12.64
N ILE A 198 1.26 7.46 -11.90
CA ILE A 198 1.19 6.66 -10.68
C ILE A 198 0.67 7.55 -9.56
N ALA A 199 -0.36 7.11 -8.83
CA ALA A 199 -0.88 7.84 -7.69
C ALA A 199 -0.18 7.44 -6.39
N PHE A 200 -0.12 8.40 -5.47
CA PHE A 200 0.32 8.18 -4.09
C PHE A 200 -0.85 8.35 -3.12
N VAL A 201 -0.90 7.49 -2.12
CA VAL A 201 -1.82 7.64 -0.98
C VAL A 201 -1.01 7.62 0.30
N THR A 202 -1.15 8.63 1.12
CA THR A 202 -0.24 8.86 2.24
C THR A 202 -0.97 9.15 3.55
N GLN A 203 -0.31 8.89 4.68
CA GLN A 203 -0.84 9.04 6.02
C GLN A 203 0.11 9.90 6.89
N PRO A 204 0.14 11.22 6.71
CA PRO A 204 1.02 12.10 7.51
C PRO A 204 0.72 12.04 9.01
N ILE A 205 -0.45 11.53 9.40
CA ILE A 205 -0.83 11.30 10.80
C ILE A 205 0.16 10.40 11.54
N PHE A 206 0.85 9.49 10.84
CA PHE A 206 1.86 8.63 11.43
C PHE A 206 3.03 9.41 12.03
N LEU A 207 3.39 10.57 11.48
CA LEU A 207 4.39 11.43 12.11
C LEU A 207 3.97 11.93 13.48
N TYR A 208 2.68 12.08 13.74
CA TYR A 208 2.16 12.43 15.05
C TYR A 208 2.01 11.20 15.94
N ALA A 209 1.32 10.19 15.46
CA ALA A 209 0.99 8.99 16.25
C ALA A 209 2.24 8.16 16.62
N GLU A 210 3.21 8.08 15.73
CA GLU A 210 4.42 7.24 15.87
C GLU A 210 5.72 8.05 15.97
N SER A 211 5.63 9.35 16.29
CA SER A 211 6.76 10.29 16.28
C SER A 211 7.99 9.80 17.05
N ALA A 212 7.80 9.19 18.20
CA ALA A 212 8.89 8.66 19.02
C ALA A 212 9.66 7.53 18.29
N SER A 213 8.95 6.61 17.66
CA SER A 213 9.52 5.48 16.90
C SER A 213 10.25 5.97 15.64
N TYR A 214 9.66 6.91 14.91
CA TYR A 214 10.29 7.54 13.76
C TYR A 214 11.56 8.27 14.14
N LEU A 215 11.51 9.08 15.21
CA LEU A 215 12.69 9.81 15.68
C LEU A 215 13.81 8.86 16.14
N ALA A 216 13.46 7.81 16.87
CA ALA A 216 14.42 6.81 17.34
C ALA A 216 15.02 5.98 16.19
N GLY A 217 14.26 5.72 15.13
CA GLY A 217 14.69 4.91 13.98
C GLY A 217 15.42 5.71 12.90
N LEU A 218 14.96 6.93 12.61
CA LEU A 218 15.47 7.75 11.51
C LEU A 218 16.35 8.92 11.98
N GLY A 219 16.15 9.40 13.20
CA GLY A 219 16.82 10.59 13.71
C GLY A 219 16.20 11.91 13.24
N PRO A 220 16.64 13.05 13.82
CA PRO A 220 16.00 14.34 13.65
C PRO A 220 16.11 14.93 12.22
N GLU A 221 17.10 14.51 11.45
CA GLU A 221 17.25 15.02 10.08
C GLU A 221 16.44 14.24 9.07
N ARG A 222 16.46 12.91 9.13
CA ARG A 222 15.73 12.07 8.17
C ARG A 222 14.21 12.13 8.36
N ILE A 223 13.72 12.31 9.60
CA ILE A 223 12.28 12.48 9.85
C ILE A 223 11.70 13.69 9.12
N LYS A 224 12.49 14.74 8.88
CA LYS A 224 12.07 15.95 8.15
C LYS A 224 11.78 15.68 6.67
N THR A 225 12.29 14.59 6.12
CA THR A 225 12.08 14.19 4.73
C THR A 225 10.90 13.23 4.57
N CYS A 226 10.30 12.77 5.68
CA CYS A 226 9.13 11.92 5.63
C CYS A 226 7.88 12.70 5.22
N TYR A 227 7.01 12.05 4.45
CA TYR A 227 5.75 12.61 3.96
C TYR A 227 5.89 13.99 3.30
N PRO A 228 6.70 14.13 2.25
CA PRO A 228 6.99 15.42 1.62
C PRO A 228 5.83 15.88 0.73
N VAL A 229 4.64 16.07 1.34
CA VAL A 229 3.35 16.36 0.69
C VAL A 229 3.46 17.52 -0.29
N LYS A 230 4.09 18.64 0.14
CA LYS A 230 4.27 19.81 -0.73
C LYS A 230 5.03 19.44 -2.01
N LYS A 231 6.16 18.75 -1.86
CA LYS A 231 7.00 18.34 -3.00
C LYS A 231 6.26 17.39 -3.95
N ILE A 232 5.48 16.45 -3.41
CA ILE A 232 4.66 15.51 -4.20
C ILE A 232 3.64 16.29 -5.05
N LEU A 233 2.92 17.23 -4.44
CA LEU A 233 1.93 18.05 -5.13
C LEU A 233 2.55 18.99 -6.18
N GLU A 234 3.68 19.62 -5.86
CA GLU A 234 4.40 20.52 -6.79
C GLU A 234 4.93 19.78 -8.04
N ASN A 235 5.17 18.48 -7.94
CA ASN A 235 5.54 17.64 -9.09
C ASN A 235 4.33 17.09 -9.86
N GLY A 236 3.09 17.40 -9.45
CA GLY A 236 1.88 16.99 -10.17
C GLY A 236 1.45 15.53 -9.96
N VAL A 237 1.98 14.84 -8.95
CA VAL A 237 1.54 13.49 -8.61
C VAL A 237 0.11 13.53 -8.08
N THR A 238 -0.76 12.64 -8.55
CA THR A 238 -2.08 12.44 -7.95
C THR A 238 -1.92 11.93 -6.53
N LEU A 239 -2.31 12.74 -5.53
CA LEU A 239 -2.10 12.45 -4.12
C LEU A 239 -3.44 12.34 -3.38
N GLY A 240 -3.61 11.22 -2.67
CA GLY A 240 -4.70 10.99 -1.72
C GLY A 240 -4.17 10.94 -0.28
N PHE A 241 -5.06 11.26 0.66
CA PHE A 241 -4.81 11.09 2.09
C PHE A 241 -5.71 10.01 2.64
N SER A 242 -5.20 9.20 3.58
CA SER A 242 -6.00 8.22 4.30
C SER A 242 -5.56 8.13 5.77
N SER A 243 -6.37 7.45 6.58
CA SER A 243 -6.05 7.21 7.99
C SER A 243 -5.27 5.92 8.20
N ASP A 244 -5.47 4.93 7.32
CA ASP A 244 -5.02 3.55 7.53
C ASP A 244 -5.54 2.95 8.85
N ALA A 245 -6.73 3.40 9.27
CA ALA A 245 -7.36 2.89 10.48
C ALA A 245 -7.76 1.40 10.31
N PRO A 246 -7.58 0.58 11.36
CA PRO A 246 -7.21 0.93 12.73
C PRO A 246 -5.70 0.81 13.06
N ALA A 247 -4.81 1.03 12.11
CA ALA A 247 -3.37 0.85 12.29
C ALA A 247 -2.73 1.89 13.25
N THR A 248 -3.48 2.95 13.62
CA THR A 248 -3.06 3.99 14.57
C THR A 248 -4.07 4.18 15.67
#